data_e6fd518928985228ecfbd065183d23b1
#
_entry.id   e6fd518928985228ecfbd065183d23b1
#
_cell.length_a   1.000
_cell.length_b   1.000
_cell.length_c   1.000
_cell.angle_alpha   90.00
_cell.angle_beta   90.00
_cell.angle_gamma   90.00
#
_symmetry.space_group_name_H-M   'P 1'
#
loop_
_entity.id
_entity.type
_entity.pdbx_description
1 polymer ?
#
loop_
_entity_poly.entity_id
_entity_poly.type
_entity_poly.pdbx_seq_one_letter_code
_entity_poly.pdbx_strand_id
1 'polypeptide(L)'
;MSCNLLLREANTEGKVATTPTISSVIAGIEVQEAVKLLHGMPTLASSGFVFEGLNHTSYKVEYTANPDCMSHFTFESVTEIPQKSSEWTLEDLRQRGAQDLGAADVVVEFSRDIVHKLECPECETREEIFAPVGSIKYEQGRCPQDGQMRVVKTIHSYDGKESFGGRKLDRLGLPLFDVFTVRTAEKEKAYLMAGDKRSVLGDEL
;
A
#
# COMPACT_ATOMS: atom_id res chain seq x y z
N MET A 1 -1.88 18.01 -12.00
CA MET A 1 -2.49 16.69 -12.29
C MET A 1 -1.77 15.67 -11.44
N SER A 2 -2.45 14.90 -10.58
CA SER A 2 -1.75 13.91 -9.75
C SER A 2 -1.43 12.66 -10.55
N CYS A 3 -0.33 11.96 -10.20
CA CYS A 3 0.06 10.69 -10.84
C CYS A 3 -1.08 9.66 -10.83
N ASN A 4 -1.92 9.66 -9.80
CA ASN A 4 -3.07 8.76 -9.69
C ASN A 4 -4.21 9.08 -10.68
N LEU A 5 -4.37 10.32 -11.11
CA LEU A 5 -5.36 10.70 -12.13
C LEU A 5 -4.94 10.24 -13.52
N LEU A 6 -3.65 10.38 -13.86
CA LEU A 6 -3.10 9.88 -15.13
C LEU A 6 -3.23 8.35 -15.26
N LEU A 7 -3.00 7.62 -14.17
CA LEU A 7 -3.18 6.17 -14.14
C LEU A 7 -4.65 5.75 -14.26
N ARG A 8 -5.59 6.51 -13.70
CA ARG A 8 -7.02 6.24 -13.83
C ARG A 8 -7.55 6.49 -15.23
N GLU A 9 -7.15 7.58 -15.87
CA GLU A 9 -7.56 7.88 -17.25
C GLU A 9 -7.01 6.85 -18.24
N ALA A 10 -5.77 6.39 -18.10
CA ALA A 10 -5.16 5.36 -18.92
C ALA A 10 -5.83 3.98 -18.75
N ASN A 11 -6.34 3.67 -17.54
CA ASN A 11 -6.94 2.37 -17.25
C ASN A 11 -8.44 2.26 -17.57
N THR A 12 -9.16 3.38 -17.77
CA THR A 12 -10.60 3.36 -18.06
C THR A 12 -10.94 2.76 -19.44
N GLU A 13 -9.98 2.71 -20.35
CA GLU A 13 -10.17 2.10 -21.68
C GLU A 13 -9.56 0.68 -21.81
N GLY A 14 -8.96 0.12 -20.76
CA GLY A 14 -8.29 -1.18 -20.80
C GLY A 14 -7.07 -1.23 -21.72
N LYS A 15 -6.55 -0.08 -22.13
CA LYS A 15 -5.36 0.03 -22.99
C LYS A 15 -4.11 0.17 -22.13
N VAL A 16 -3.17 -0.74 -22.31
CA VAL A 16 -1.82 -0.61 -21.74
C VAL A 16 -1.04 0.36 -22.61
N ALA A 17 -0.59 1.47 -22.03
CA ALA A 17 0.11 2.55 -22.76
C ALA A 17 1.55 2.19 -23.18
N THR A 18 1.96 0.91 -23.10
CA THR A 18 3.32 0.48 -23.42
C THR A 18 3.34 -0.88 -24.08
N THR A 19 4.43 -1.18 -24.79
CA THR A 19 4.71 -2.50 -25.37
C THR A 19 5.85 -3.18 -24.59
N PRO A 20 5.99 -4.53 -24.64
CA PRO A 20 7.10 -5.23 -23.99
C PRO A 20 8.48 -4.71 -24.43
N THR A 21 8.62 -4.31 -25.70
CA THR A 21 9.88 -3.74 -26.23
C THR A 21 10.22 -2.41 -25.57
N ILE A 22 9.26 -1.51 -25.44
CA ILE A 22 9.46 -0.21 -24.80
C ILE A 22 9.73 -0.39 -23.30
N SER A 23 9.00 -1.28 -22.64
CA SER A 23 9.23 -1.62 -21.23
C SER A 23 10.66 -2.15 -21.02
N SER A 24 11.18 -2.98 -21.92
CA SER A 24 12.56 -3.50 -21.85
C SER A 24 13.62 -2.40 -22.00
N VAL A 25 13.39 -1.43 -22.88
CA VAL A 25 14.29 -0.26 -23.04
C VAL A 25 14.33 0.55 -21.75
N ILE A 26 13.17 0.87 -21.18
CA ILE A 26 13.09 1.64 -19.93
C ILE A 26 13.71 0.86 -18.79
N ALA A 27 13.41 -0.43 -18.61
CA ALA A 27 14.03 -1.26 -17.59
C ALA A 27 15.56 -1.30 -17.70
N GLY A 28 16.12 -1.36 -18.92
CA GLY A 28 17.57 -1.28 -19.13
C GLY A 28 18.16 0.04 -18.65
N ILE A 29 17.46 1.15 -18.85
CA ILE A 29 17.88 2.47 -18.35
C ILE A 29 17.79 2.53 -16.82
N GLU A 30 16.71 2.01 -16.24
CA GLU A 30 16.56 1.96 -14.76
C GLU A 30 17.68 1.14 -14.10
N VAL A 31 18.02 -0.02 -14.67
CA VAL A 31 19.15 -0.83 -14.20
C VAL A 31 20.46 -0.07 -14.33
N GLN A 32 20.70 0.64 -15.44
CA GLN A 32 21.89 1.45 -15.63
C GLN A 32 21.99 2.58 -14.58
N GLU A 33 20.88 3.24 -14.24
CA GLU A 33 20.86 4.26 -13.19
C GLU A 33 21.11 3.63 -11.79
N ALA A 34 20.60 2.44 -11.52
CA ALA A 34 20.90 1.71 -10.29
C ALA A 34 22.40 1.35 -10.20
N VAL A 35 23.02 0.87 -11.28
CA VAL A 35 24.48 0.60 -11.31
C VAL A 35 25.28 1.87 -11.06
N LYS A 36 24.90 2.99 -11.67
CA LYS A 36 25.55 4.28 -11.42
C LYS A 36 25.45 4.69 -9.94
N LEU A 37 24.27 4.53 -9.34
CA LEU A 37 24.04 4.81 -7.91
C LEU A 37 24.96 3.97 -7.02
N LEU A 38 25.07 2.66 -7.27
CA LEU A 38 25.93 1.74 -6.51
C LEU A 38 27.42 2.09 -6.64
N HIS A 39 27.84 2.71 -7.76
CA HIS A 39 29.20 3.17 -7.99
C HIS A 39 29.45 4.64 -7.57
N GLY A 40 28.48 5.29 -6.92
CA GLY A 40 28.61 6.69 -6.51
C GLY A 40 28.71 7.69 -7.68
N MET A 41 28.21 7.30 -8.86
CA MET A 41 28.21 8.16 -10.06
C MET A 41 26.96 9.06 -10.08
N PRO A 42 27.02 10.20 -10.77
CA PRO A 42 25.84 11.05 -10.97
C PRO A 42 24.72 10.28 -11.68
N THR A 43 23.48 10.36 -11.12
CA THR A 43 22.28 9.71 -11.65
C THR A 43 21.27 10.72 -12.18
N LEU A 44 20.21 10.23 -12.78
CA LEU A 44 19.04 11.02 -13.19
C LEU A 44 18.04 11.24 -12.04
N ALA A 45 18.43 11.05 -10.79
CA ALA A 45 17.58 11.30 -9.64
C ALA A 45 16.93 12.70 -9.74
N SER A 46 15.66 12.81 -9.35
CA SER A 46 14.82 14.03 -9.46
C SER A 46 14.53 14.51 -10.88
N SER A 47 14.80 13.67 -11.90
CA SER A 47 14.48 13.96 -13.28
C SER A 47 13.67 12.82 -13.89
N GLY A 48 12.91 13.10 -14.94
CA GLY A 48 12.28 12.09 -15.77
C GLY A 48 13.13 11.78 -16.99
N PHE A 49 13.10 10.53 -17.44
CA PHE A 49 13.59 10.12 -18.74
C PHE A 49 12.38 9.71 -19.59
N VAL A 50 12.24 10.34 -20.74
CA VAL A 50 11.16 10.02 -21.69
C VAL A 50 11.75 9.37 -22.93
N PHE A 51 11.17 8.24 -23.34
CA PHE A 51 11.51 7.55 -24.57
C PHE A 51 10.26 7.39 -25.43
N GLU A 52 10.29 7.99 -26.61
CA GLU A 52 9.22 7.88 -27.62
C GLU A 52 9.53 6.75 -28.61
N GLY A 53 8.86 5.62 -28.42
CA GLY A 53 9.15 4.42 -29.21
C GLY A 53 8.81 4.53 -30.71
N LEU A 54 7.90 5.41 -31.09
CA LEU A 54 7.54 5.62 -32.50
C LEU A 54 8.62 6.36 -33.27
N ASN A 55 9.25 7.34 -32.65
CA ASN A 55 10.24 8.22 -33.31
C ASN A 55 11.67 7.90 -32.88
N HIS A 56 11.87 6.93 -31.98
CA HIS A 56 13.17 6.59 -31.37
C HIS A 56 13.91 7.81 -30.77
N THR A 57 13.14 8.73 -30.21
CA THR A 57 13.69 9.91 -29.54
C THR A 57 13.68 9.74 -28.04
N SER A 58 14.66 10.32 -27.38
CA SER A 58 14.70 10.34 -25.92
C SER A 58 15.18 11.70 -25.41
N TYR A 59 14.63 12.10 -24.26
CA TYR A 59 15.01 13.36 -23.63
C TYR A 59 14.83 13.29 -22.11
N LYS A 60 15.56 14.16 -21.42
CA LYS A 60 15.45 14.36 -19.98
C LYS A 60 14.41 15.44 -19.69
N VAL A 61 13.60 15.22 -18.67
CA VAL A 61 12.63 16.19 -18.15
C VAL A 61 13.03 16.54 -16.71
N GLU A 62 13.11 17.82 -16.41
CA GLU A 62 13.26 18.30 -15.05
C GLU A 62 11.90 18.64 -14.46
N TYR A 63 11.59 18.07 -13.30
CA TYR A 63 10.35 18.34 -12.60
C TYR A 63 10.58 19.41 -11.54
N THR A 64 9.73 20.42 -11.53
CA THR A 64 9.69 21.38 -10.44
C THR A 64 8.88 20.78 -9.29
N ALA A 65 9.44 20.83 -8.08
CA ALA A 65 8.69 20.41 -6.88
C ALA A 65 7.48 21.30 -6.69
N ASN A 66 6.31 20.69 -6.52
CA ASN A 66 5.10 21.40 -6.14
C ASN A 66 4.83 21.15 -4.65
N PRO A 67 5.01 22.16 -3.77
CA PRO A 67 4.79 21.97 -2.33
C PRO A 67 3.33 21.64 -1.99
N ASP A 68 2.39 22.05 -2.84
CA ASP A 68 0.95 21.80 -2.65
C ASP A 68 0.46 20.50 -3.33
N CYS A 69 1.39 19.61 -3.72
CA CYS A 69 1.03 18.36 -4.36
C CYS A 69 0.44 17.36 -3.36
N MET A 70 -0.84 17.08 -3.49
CA MET A 70 -1.56 16.12 -2.63
C MET A 70 -1.02 14.68 -2.71
N SER A 71 -0.17 14.35 -3.67
CA SER A 71 0.45 13.02 -3.80
C SER A 71 1.77 12.89 -3.04
N HIS A 72 2.26 13.95 -2.41
CA HIS A 72 3.50 13.95 -1.62
C HIS A 72 3.18 14.03 -0.12
N PHE A 73 2.28 13.18 0.34
CA PHE A 73 2.05 13.05 1.76
C PHE A 73 3.28 12.42 2.43
N THR A 74 3.79 13.09 3.45
CA THR A 74 4.89 12.59 4.29
C THR A 74 4.44 12.60 5.74
N PHE A 75 4.78 11.55 6.49
CA PHE A 75 4.54 11.55 7.93
C PHE A 75 5.46 12.57 8.60
N GLU A 76 4.92 13.42 9.48
CA GLU A 76 5.72 14.34 10.30
C GLU A 76 6.68 13.55 11.20
N SER A 77 6.19 12.46 11.78
CA SER A 77 7.00 11.54 12.58
C SER A 77 6.38 10.15 12.58
N VAL A 78 7.23 9.13 12.68
CA VAL A 78 6.80 7.74 12.86
C VAL A 78 7.31 7.24 14.20
N THR A 79 6.42 6.80 15.07
CA THR A 79 6.77 6.23 16.37
C THR A 79 7.01 4.74 16.22
N GLU A 80 8.22 4.28 16.49
CA GLU A 80 8.50 2.85 16.54
C GLU A 80 7.91 2.22 17.79
N ILE A 81 7.18 1.11 17.62
CA ILE A 81 6.63 0.28 18.70
C ILE A 81 7.52 -0.97 18.81
N PRO A 82 8.08 -1.26 20.00
CA PRO A 82 9.02 -2.38 20.17
C PRO A 82 8.39 -3.77 20.05
N GLN A 83 7.06 -3.86 20.19
CA GLN A 83 6.32 -5.11 20.08
C GLN A 83 6.23 -5.58 18.63
N LYS A 84 6.05 -6.90 18.45
CA LYS A 84 5.84 -7.50 17.12
C LYS A 84 4.37 -7.37 16.70
N SER A 85 4.13 -7.31 15.40
CA SER A 85 2.79 -7.35 14.82
C SER A 85 2.03 -8.65 15.17
N SER A 86 2.75 -9.73 15.45
CA SER A 86 2.18 -11.00 15.95
C SER A 86 1.76 -10.97 17.43
N GLU A 87 2.18 -9.97 18.18
CA GLU A 87 1.87 -9.82 19.60
C GLU A 87 0.68 -8.90 19.84
N TRP A 88 0.55 -7.86 19.02
CA TRP A 88 -0.49 -6.86 19.13
C TRP A 88 -1.70 -7.16 18.27
N THR A 89 -2.87 -6.82 18.80
CA THR A 89 -4.11 -6.81 18.04
C THR A 89 -4.36 -5.42 17.44
N LEU A 90 -5.30 -5.35 16.52
CA LEU A 90 -5.77 -4.08 15.97
C LEU A 90 -6.36 -3.16 17.05
N GLU A 91 -7.05 -3.74 18.04
CA GLU A 91 -7.58 -3.00 19.17
C GLU A 91 -6.47 -2.47 20.09
N ASP A 92 -5.38 -3.23 20.31
CA ASP A 92 -4.23 -2.75 21.09
C ASP A 92 -3.61 -1.50 20.43
N LEU A 93 -3.48 -1.51 19.09
CA LEU A 93 -2.97 -0.36 18.34
C LEU A 93 -3.93 0.84 18.44
N ARG A 94 -5.24 0.61 18.32
CA ARG A 94 -6.26 1.65 18.48
C ARG A 94 -6.20 2.29 19.88
N GLN A 95 -6.13 1.47 20.93
CA GLN A 95 -6.02 1.95 22.31
C GLN A 95 -4.74 2.73 22.57
N ARG A 96 -3.62 2.29 22.02
CA ARG A 96 -2.36 3.02 22.08
C ARG A 96 -2.50 4.40 21.43
N GLY A 97 -3.06 4.46 20.24
CA GLY A 97 -3.32 5.73 19.56
C GLY A 97 -4.26 6.64 20.34
N ALA A 98 -5.32 6.08 20.94
CA ALA A 98 -6.24 6.82 21.80
C ALA A 98 -5.54 7.47 22.99
N GLN A 99 -4.65 6.72 23.64
CA GLN A 99 -3.84 7.24 24.75
C GLN A 99 -2.89 8.36 24.30
N ASP A 100 -2.17 8.14 23.21
CA ASP A 100 -1.16 9.07 22.70
C ASP A 100 -1.78 10.38 22.16
N LEU A 101 -2.98 10.31 21.57
CA LEU A 101 -3.72 11.47 21.06
C LEU A 101 -4.62 12.13 22.11
N GLY A 102 -4.82 11.48 23.28
CA GLY A 102 -5.69 11.95 24.33
C GLY A 102 -7.17 11.98 23.94
N ALA A 103 -7.62 11.05 23.08
CA ALA A 103 -8.98 10.99 22.56
C ALA A 103 -9.50 9.54 22.53
N ALA A 104 -10.77 9.34 22.88
CA ALA A 104 -11.38 8.01 22.86
C ALA A 104 -11.85 7.61 21.44
N ASP A 105 -12.28 8.58 20.64
CA ASP A 105 -12.80 8.38 19.30
C ASP A 105 -11.65 8.50 18.27
N VAL A 106 -10.95 7.39 18.08
CA VAL A 106 -9.84 7.30 17.14
C VAL A 106 -10.08 6.20 16.12
N VAL A 107 -9.58 6.42 14.91
CA VAL A 107 -9.63 5.49 13.79
C VAL A 107 -8.22 5.06 13.43
N VAL A 108 -8.00 3.76 13.30
CA VAL A 108 -6.77 3.20 12.72
C VAL A 108 -6.95 3.13 11.21
N GLU A 109 -6.05 3.75 10.46
CA GLU A 109 -6.02 3.68 8.99
C GLU A 109 -4.88 2.79 8.52
N PHE A 110 -5.15 2.01 7.49
CA PHE A 110 -4.17 1.14 6.84
C PHE A 110 -3.54 1.86 5.65
N SER A 111 -2.29 1.56 5.35
CA SER A 111 -1.58 2.09 4.18
C SER A 111 -2.22 1.67 2.85
N ARG A 112 -3.04 0.62 2.86
CA ARG A 112 -3.69 0.01 1.69
C ARG A 112 -5.00 -0.66 2.05
N ASP A 113 -5.81 -0.89 1.03
CA ASP A 113 -7.04 -1.67 1.19
C ASP A 113 -6.73 -3.15 1.46
N ILE A 114 -7.47 -3.73 2.41
CA ILE A 114 -7.41 -5.14 2.77
C ILE A 114 -8.71 -5.78 2.31
N VAL A 115 -8.63 -6.93 1.67
CA VAL A 115 -9.81 -7.77 1.44
C VAL A 115 -10.27 -8.35 2.76
N HIS A 116 -11.40 -7.85 3.27
CA HIS A 116 -11.99 -8.36 4.50
C HIS A 116 -12.69 -9.69 4.26
N LYS A 117 -13.58 -9.72 3.26
CA LYS A 117 -14.40 -10.91 2.97
C LYS A 117 -14.82 -10.97 1.51
N LEU A 118 -15.20 -12.18 1.11
CA LEU A 118 -15.88 -12.46 -0.14
C LEU A 118 -17.34 -12.82 0.15
N GLU A 119 -18.27 -12.22 -0.56
CA GLU A 119 -19.72 -12.45 -0.41
C GLU A 119 -20.33 -12.90 -1.75
N CYS A 120 -21.06 -14.00 -1.75
CA CYS A 120 -21.84 -14.41 -2.93
C CYS A 120 -23.14 -13.62 -2.99
N PRO A 121 -23.46 -12.97 -4.12
CA PRO A 121 -24.69 -12.21 -4.25
C PRO A 121 -25.95 -13.08 -4.35
N GLU A 122 -25.80 -14.34 -4.76
CA GLU A 122 -26.94 -15.26 -4.98
C GLU A 122 -27.27 -16.10 -3.74
N CYS A 123 -26.26 -16.77 -3.14
CA CYS A 123 -26.50 -17.66 -2.00
C CYS A 123 -26.12 -17.03 -0.64
N GLU A 124 -25.70 -15.77 -0.64
CA GLU A 124 -25.29 -15.01 0.56
C GLU A 124 -24.14 -15.64 1.38
N THR A 125 -23.46 -16.65 0.84
CA THR A 125 -22.29 -17.26 1.49
C THR A 125 -21.21 -16.21 1.67
N ARG A 126 -20.63 -16.17 2.88
CA ARG A 126 -19.58 -15.21 3.28
C ARG A 126 -18.35 -15.97 3.74
N GLU A 127 -17.18 -15.47 3.35
CA GLU A 127 -15.88 -16.02 3.77
C GLU A 127 -14.97 -14.86 4.13
N GLU A 128 -14.49 -14.83 5.37
CA GLU A 128 -13.49 -13.86 5.81
C GLU A 128 -12.09 -14.25 5.27
N ILE A 129 -11.38 -13.31 4.69
CA ILE A 129 -10.10 -13.54 4.03
C ILE A 129 -8.96 -12.87 4.78
N PHE A 130 -9.01 -11.54 4.98
CA PHE A 130 -7.94 -10.68 5.50
C PHE A 130 -6.63 -10.86 4.72
N ALA A 131 -6.64 -10.39 3.49
CA ALA A 131 -5.51 -10.51 2.56
C ALA A 131 -5.34 -9.22 1.76
N PRO A 132 -4.14 -8.93 1.23
CA PRO A 132 -3.93 -7.77 0.35
C PRO A 132 -4.84 -7.85 -0.88
N VAL A 133 -5.33 -6.70 -1.34
CA VAL A 133 -6.01 -6.59 -2.63
C VAL A 133 -5.05 -7.07 -3.72
N GLY A 134 -5.51 -7.92 -4.62
CA GLY A 134 -4.70 -8.54 -5.66
C GLY A 134 -4.10 -9.90 -5.31
N SER A 135 -4.16 -10.33 -4.03
CA SER A 135 -3.75 -11.69 -3.64
C SER A 135 -4.86 -12.74 -3.89
N ILE A 136 -6.08 -12.30 -4.14
CA ILE A 136 -7.23 -13.18 -4.38
C ILE A 136 -7.15 -13.74 -5.80
N LYS A 137 -7.00 -15.06 -5.90
CA LYS A 137 -7.00 -15.74 -7.19
C LYS A 137 -8.42 -15.83 -7.75
N TYR A 138 -8.50 -15.92 -9.08
CA TYR A 138 -9.79 -16.01 -9.78
C TYR A 138 -10.66 -17.17 -9.26
N GLU A 139 -10.05 -18.33 -8.99
CA GLU A 139 -10.75 -19.49 -8.45
C GLU A 139 -11.35 -19.25 -7.05
N GLN A 140 -10.63 -18.51 -6.20
CA GLN A 140 -11.13 -18.09 -4.89
C GLN A 140 -12.29 -17.09 -5.03
N GLY A 141 -12.30 -16.29 -6.10
CA GLY A 141 -13.42 -15.40 -6.40
C GLY A 141 -14.73 -16.12 -6.74
N ARG A 142 -14.69 -17.42 -7.11
CA ARG A 142 -15.88 -18.21 -7.38
C ARG A 142 -16.51 -18.74 -6.11
N CYS A 143 -17.84 -18.69 -6.05
CA CYS A 143 -18.61 -19.28 -4.96
C CYS A 143 -18.53 -20.82 -5.03
N PRO A 144 -18.20 -21.52 -3.94
CA PRO A 144 -18.13 -22.97 -3.94
C PRO A 144 -19.49 -23.66 -4.03
N GLN A 145 -20.61 -22.94 -3.78
CA GLN A 145 -21.96 -23.52 -3.81
C GLN A 145 -22.63 -23.41 -5.17
N ASP A 146 -22.51 -22.27 -5.85
CA ASP A 146 -23.22 -21.98 -7.08
C ASP A 146 -22.32 -21.58 -8.25
N GLY A 147 -21.00 -21.44 -8.03
CA GLY A 147 -20.03 -21.09 -9.06
C GLY A 147 -20.06 -19.61 -9.50
N GLN A 148 -20.92 -18.78 -8.92
CA GLN A 148 -21.00 -17.35 -9.25
C GLN A 148 -19.78 -16.59 -8.73
N MET A 149 -19.48 -15.45 -9.36
CA MET A 149 -18.42 -14.56 -8.89
C MET A 149 -18.86 -13.84 -7.62
N ARG A 150 -18.06 -13.98 -6.58
CA ARG A 150 -18.28 -13.32 -5.29
C ARG A 150 -17.85 -11.86 -5.33
N VAL A 151 -18.52 -11.01 -4.57
CA VAL A 151 -18.17 -9.61 -4.37
C VAL A 151 -17.06 -9.51 -3.35
N VAL A 152 -15.98 -8.78 -3.71
CA VAL A 152 -14.86 -8.50 -2.81
C VAL A 152 -15.24 -7.31 -1.94
N LYS A 153 -15.26 -7.50 -0.63
CA LYS A 153 -15.46 -6.43 0.36
C LYS A 153 -14.10 -6.06 0.96
N THR A 154 -13.72 -4.80 0.82
CA THR A 154 -12.47 -4.26 1.35
C THR A 154 -12.71 -3.35 2.55
N ILE A 155 -11.69 -3.22 3.37
CA ILE A 155 -11.59 -2.27 4.47
C ILE A 155 -10.27 -1.51 4.34
N HIS A 156 -10.25 -0.26 4.80
CA HIS A 156 -9.06 0.60 4.87
C HIS A 156 -8.87 1.21 6.25
N SER A 157 -9.81 1.00 7.16
CA SER A 157 -9.77 1.55 8.50
C SER A 157 -10.48 0.67 9.52
N TYR A 158 -10.24 0.96 10.80
CA TYR A 158 -10.88 0.32 11.96
C TYR A 158 -11.22 1.39 13.00
N ASP A 159 -12.47 1.50 13.41
CA ASP A 159 -12.95 2.50 14.38
C ASP A 159 -13.35 1.90 15.75
N GLY A 160 -13.18 0.58 15.91
CA GLY A 160 -13.51 -0.13 17.14
C GLY A 160 -14.92 -0.74 17.18
N LYS A 161 -15.74 -0.55 16.13
CA LYS A 161 -17.11 -1.11 16.05
C LYS A 161 -17.16 -2.47 15.38
N GLU A 162 -16.16 -2.78 14.57
CA GLU A 162 -16.10 -4.03 13.85
C GLU A 162 -15.62 -5.20 14.73
N SER A 163 -16.11 -6.40 14.43
CA SER A 163 -15.84 -7.62 15.21
C SER A 163 -14.40 -8.13 15.13
N PHE A 164 -13.59 -7.61 14.20
CA PHE A 164 -12.23 -8.12 13.95
C PHE A 164 -11.12 -7.40 14.74
N GLY A 165 -11.46 -6.51 15.67
CA GLY A 165 -10.48 -5.77 16.49
C GLY A 165 -9.51 -6.64 17.29
N GLY A 166 -9.94 -7.84 17.70
CA GLY A 166 -9.08 -8.83 18.35
C GLY A 166 -8.11 -9.56 17.43
N ARG A 167 -8.12 -9.30 16.13
CA ARG A 167 -7.20 -9.91 15.17
C ARG A 167 -5.80 -9.34 15.32
N LYS A 168 -4.79 -10.21 15.29
CA LYS A 168 -3.37 -9.81 15.32
C LYS A 168 -3.01 -9.06 14.05
N LEU A 169 -2.12 -8.06 14.15
CA LEU A 169 -1.74 -7.19 13.03
C LEU A 169 -1.11 -7.98 11.88
N ASP A 170 -0.29 -9.00 12.15
CA ASP A 170 0.29 -9.90 11.15
C ASP A 170 -0.75 -10.74 10.38
N ARG A 171 -1.99 -10.82 10.88
CA ARG A 171 -3.11 -11.57 10.29
C ARG A 171 -4.09 -10.72 9.51
N LEU A 172 -3.73 -9.47 9.22
CA LEU A 172 -4.56 -8.54 8.46
C LEU A 172 -4.20 -8.49 6.97
N GLY A 173 -3.19 -9.24 6.52
CA GLY A 173 -2.72 -9.15 5.12
C GLY A 173 -1.91 -7.89 4.85
N LEU A 174 -1.36 -7.27 5.88
CA LEU A 174 -0.47 -6.11 5.80
C LEU A 174 0.99 -6.56 5.87
N PRO A 175 1.93 -5.82 5.27
CA PRO A 175 3.36 -6.06 5.45
C PRO A 175 3.78 -5.88 6.91
N LEU A 176 4.84 -6.63 7.32
CA LEU A 176 5.34 -6.59 8.70
C LEU A 176 5.91 -5.22 9.12
N PHE A 177 6.38 -4.43 8.16
CA PHE A 177 6.92 -3.06 8.38
C PHE A 177 6.00 -1.99 7.85
N ASP A 178 4.70 -2.24 7.86
CA ASP A 178 3.76 -1.22 7.43
C ASP A 178 3.62 -0.11 8.49
N VAL A 179 3.31 1.09 8.02
CA VAL A 179 3.03 2.23 8.88
C VAL A 179 1.53 2.33 9.07
N PHE A 180 1.09 2.21 10.31
CA PHE A 180 -0.31 2.42 10.70
C PHE A 180 -0.50 3.87 11.13
N THR A 181 -1.54 4.52 10.65
CA THR A 181 -1.93 5.84 11.11
C THR A 181 -3.12 5.73 12.06
N VAL A 182 -3.03 6.34 13.22
CA VAL A 182 -4.17 6.51 14.13
C VAL A 182 -4.53 7.97 14.16
N ARG A 183 -5.78 8.28 13.87
CA ARG A 183 -6.23 9.66 13.78
C ARG A 183 -7.55 9.93 14.48
N THR A 184 -7.72 11.20 14.83
CA THR A 184 -9.00 11.87 15.13
C THR A 184 -9.36 12.79 13.98
N ALA A 185 -10.40 13.60 14.13
CA ALA A 185 -10.73 14.65 13.16
C ALA A 185 -9.63 15.74 13.03
N GLU A 186 -8.82 15.96 14.08
CA GLU A 186 -7.86 17.08 14.16
C GLU A 186 -6.39 16.66 14.25
N LYS A 187 -6.13 15.44 14.70
CA LYS A 187 -4.76 14.97 15.00
C LYS A 187 -4.53 13.59 14.44
N GLU A 188 -3.29 13.32 14.06
CA GLU A 188 -2.86 11.99 13.64
C GLU A 188 -1.52 11.61 14.24
N LYS A 189 -1.23 10.31 14.31
CA LYS A 189 0.04 9.76 14.73
C LYS A 189 0.32 8.46 13.97
N ALA A 190 1.54 8.33 13.45
CA ALA A 190 1.97 7.17 12.72
C ALA A 190 2.82 6.22 13.58
N TYR A 191 2.64 4.92 13.40
CA TYR A 191 3.30 3.86 14.16
C TYR A 191 3.92 2.81 13.23
N LEU A 192 5.13 2.38 13.55
CA LEU A 192 5.84 1.27 12.91
C LEU A 192 6.13 0.18 13.93
N MET A 193 5.80 -1.08 13.63
CA MET A 193 6.10 -2.23 14.48
C MET A 193 7.57 -2.63 14.35
N ALA A 194 8.44 -2.07 15.18
CA ALA A 194 9.90 -2.22 15.08
C ALA A 194 10.40 -3.63 15.46
N GLY A 195 9.64 -4.36 16.31
CA GLY A 195 10.01 -5.69 16.78
C GLY A 195 10.09 -6.78 15.71
N ASP A 196 9.53 -6.52 14.52
CA ASP A 196 9.54 -7.48 13.40
C ASP A 196 10.80 -7.38 12.52
N LYS A 197 11.62 -6.33 12.66
CA LYS A 197 12.78 -6.07 11.78
C LYS A 197 13.71 -7.27 11.66
N ARG A 198 14.14 -7.84 12.78
CA ARG A 198 15.07 -8.97 12.80
C ARG A 198 14.52 -10.24 12.18
N SER A 199 13.20 -10.48 12.31
CA SER A 199 12.56 -11.66 11.74
C SER A 199 12.53 -11.65 10.20
N VAL A 200 12.59 -10.47 9.59
CA VAL A 200 12.49 -10.27 8.13
C VAL A 200 13.85 -9.94 7.52
N LEU A 201 14.63 -9.07 8.16
CA LEU A 201 15.88 -8.54 7.61
C LEU A 201 17.13 -9.29 8.08
N GLY A 202 17.00 -10.18 9.10
CA GLY A 202 18.13 -10.82 9.74
C GLY A 202 18.86 -9.91 10.74
N ASP A 203 19.91 -10.47 11.37
CA ASP A 203 20.67 -9.76 12.41
C ASP A 203 21.77 -8.83 11.87
N GLU A 204 21.94 -8.74 10.55
CA GLU A 204 23.05 -8.03 9.90
C GLU A 204 22.73 -6.59 9.43
N LEU A 205 21.73 -5.94 10.01
CA LEU A 205 21.40 -4.53 9.71
C LEU A 205 21.53 -3.65 10.94
#